data_a6c0b4638890b0b54be5e38b7347dc64
#
_entry.id   a6c0b4638890b0b54be5e38b7347dc64
#
_cell.length_a   1.000
_cell.length_b   1.000
_cell.length_c   1.000
_cell.angle_alpha   90.00
_cell.angle_beta   90.00
_cell.angle_gamma   90.00
#
_symmetry.space_group_name_H-M   'P 1'
#
loop_
_entity.id
_entity.type
_entity.pdbx_description
1 polymer ?
#
loop_
_entity_poly.entity_id
_entity_poly.type
_entity_poly.pdbx_seq_one_letter_code
_entity_poly.pdbx_strand_id
1 'polypeptide(L)'
;MSVAFDLPTQTGYDADSPLARGEVGKVGVPISHIEDMDQLFDQIPLDQMNTSMTINATAAWLLSLYIGLAQRRGIDPKKLSGTTQNDIIKEYLSRGTYIYPPGPSMRLIADTINYTIRHVPKWNPTNVCSYHLQEAGATPVQELAYALCTAMAVLDRVKASGEIGADEFPLVVERISFFVNAGIRFIEECCKLRAFGAVSYTHLTLPTKR
;
A
#
# COMPACT_ATOMS: atom_id res chain seq x y z
N MET A 1 -0.79 -14.68 2.23
CA MET A 1 0.68 -14.68 2.44
C MET A 1 1.14 -13.26 2.65
N SER A 2 2.17 -13.00 3.48
CA SER A 2 2.70 -11.65 3.69
C SER A 2 4.19 -11.63 3.36
N VAL A 3 4.61 -10.58 2.64
CA VAL A 3 6.02 -10.39 2.22
C VAL A 3 6.53 -9.08 2.81
N ALA A 4 7.63 -9.16 3.55
CA ALA A 4 8.40 -8.02 4.00
C ALA A 4 9.69 -7.93 3.19
N PHE A 5 10.03 -6.73 2.73
CA PHE A 5 11.22 -6.45 1.95
C PHE A 5 12.30 -5.81 2.81
N ASP A 6 13.55 -6.05 2.46
CA ASP A 6 14.68 -5.46 3.16
C ASP A 6 14.80 -3.94 2.91
N LEU A 7 15.64 -3.28 3.68
CA LEU A 7 15.80 -1.83 3.59
C LEU A 7 16.32 -1.35 2.22
N PRO A 8 17.31 -2.01 1.58
CA PRO A 8 17.73 -1.63 0.23
C PRO A 8 16.57 -1.68 -0.77
N THR A 9 15.77 -2.75 -0.79
CA THR A 9 14.59 -2.86 -1.65
C THR A 9 13.57 -1.76 -1.37
N GLN A 10 13.35 -1.40 -0.10
CA GLN A 10 12.42 -0.33 0.27
C GLN A 10 12.88 1.05 -0.20
N THR A 11 14.19 1.28 -0.28
CA THR A 11 14.80 2.56 -0.66
C THR A 11 15.32 2.60 -2.10
N GLY A 12 15.07 1.54 -2.88
CA GLY A 12 15.37 1.50 -4.32
C GLY A 12 16.83 1.22 -4.66
N TYR A 13 17.56 0.53 -3.78
CA TYR A 13 18.90 0.05 -4.05
C TYR A 13 18.91 -1.42 -4.40
N ASP A 14 19.71 -1.80 -5.40
CA ASP A 14 20.00 -3.19 -5.70
C ASP A 14 20.86 -3.83 -4.60
N ALA A 15 20.75 -5.13 -4.43
CA ALA A 15 21.44 -5.86 -3.37
C ALA A 15 22.97 -5.80 -3.45
N ASP A 16 23.52 -5.59 -4.63
CA ASP A 16 24.97 -5.45 -4.87
C ASP A 16 25.47 -4.00 -4.76
N SER A 17 24.57 -3.03 -4.52
CA SER A 17 24.97 -1.64 -4.30
C SER A 17 25.86 -1.50 -3.07
N PRO A 18 26.96 -0.71 -3.15
CA PRO A 18 27.78 -0.43 -1.98
C PRO A 18 27.00 0.18 -0.81
N LEU A 19 25.91 0.93 -1.09
CA LEU A 19 25.03 1.52 -0.08
C LEU A 19 24.11 0.50 0.61
N ALA A 20 23.90 -0.67 0.00
CA ALA A 20 23.09 -1.75 0.58
C ALA A 20 23.90 -2.62 1.56
N ARG A 21 25.22 -2.43 1.64
CA ARG A 21 26.11 -3.29 2.41
C ARG A 21 25.74 -3.36 3.88
N GLY A 22 25.48 -4.57 4.36
CA GLY A 22 25.12 -4.85 5.76
C GLY A 22 23.62 -4.79 6.06
N GLU A 23 22.78 -4.40 5.09
CA GLU A 23 21.32 -4.35 5.24
C GLU A 23 20.59 -5.34 4.36
N VAL A 24 21.26 -5.96 3.37
CA VAL A 24 20.67 -6.96 2.46
C VAL A 24 20.15 -8.17 3.24
N GLY A 25 18.88 -8.49 3.07
CA GLY A 25 18.22 -9.64 3.68
C GLY A 25 18.00 -9.55 5.20
N LYS A 26 18.31 -8.42 5.85
CA LYS A 26 18.33 -8.32 7.32
C LYS A 26 16.94 -8.21 7.96
N VAL A 27 16.03 -7.45 7.36
CA VAL A 27 14.67 -7.22 7.89
C VAL A 27 13.57 -7.67 6.92
N GLY A 28 13.95 -8.32 5.86
CA GLY A 28 13.04 -8.80 4.82
C GLY A 28 13.83 -9.36 3.63
N VAL A 29 13.14 -9.67 2.55
CA VAL A 29 13.75 -10.28 1.36
C VAL A 29 14.30 -9.21 0.41
N PRO A 30 15.51 -9.39 -0.14
CA PRO A 30 16.05 -8.53 -1.18
C PRO A 30 15.42 -8.87 -2.54
N ILE A 31 14.89 -7.88 -3.24
CA ILE A 31 14.36 -8.03 -4.59
C ILE A 31 14.92 -6.90 -5.46
N SER A 32 15.78 -7.24 -6.40
CA SER A 32 16.36 -6.32 -7.37
C SER A 32 15.72 -6.47 -8.75
N HIS A 33 15.33 -7.68 -9.14
CA HIS A 33 14.80 -7.98 -10.48
C HIS A 33 13.75 -9.11 -10.45
N ILE A 34 13.22 -9.47 -11.63
CA ILE A 34 12.11 -10.42 -11.75
C ILE A 34 12.52 -11.85 -11.37
N GLU A 35 13.79 -12.22 -11.52
CA GLU A 35 14.30 -13.55 -11.14
C GLU A 35 14.31 -13.72 -9.62
N ASP A 36 14.61 -12.67 -8.85
CA ASP A 36 14.48 -12.70 -7.38
C ASP A 36 13.02 -12.90 -6.98
N MET A 37 12.11 -12.21 -7.67
CA MET A 37 10.67 -12.39 -7.45
C MET A 37 10.23 -13.81 -7.81
N ASP A 38 10.74 -14.39 -8.88
CA ASP A 38 10.45 -15.77 -9.28
C ASP A 38 10.95 -16.78 -8.25
N GLN A 39 12.15 -16.57 -7.72
CA GLN A 39 12.71 -17.40 -6.65
C GLN A 39 11.90 -17.27 -5.34
N LEU A 40 11.51 -16.06 -4.98
CA LEU A 40 10.70 -15.82 -3.77
C LEU A 40 9.37 -16.57 -3.82
N PHE A 41 8.76 -16.63 -4.99
CA PHE A 41 7.45 -17.26 -5.21
C PHE A 41 7.56 -18.65 -5.86
N ASP A 42 8.73 -19.29 -5.80
CA ASP A 42 8.87 -20.65 -6.33
C ASP A 42 7.85 -21.60 -5.69
N GLN A 43 7.20 -22.40 -6.51
CA GLN A 43 6.15 -23.36 -6.15
C GLN A 43 4.90 -22.74 -5.45
N ILE A 44 4.78 -21.42 -5.41
CA ILE A 44 3.61 -20.74 -4.81
C ILE A 44 2.60 -20.40 -5.92
N PRO A 45 1.36 -20.88 -5.83
CA PRO A 45 0.32 -20.61 -6.83
C PRO A 45 -0.23 -19.18 -6.64
N LEU A 46 0.25 -18.21 -7.43
CA LEU A 46 -0.05 -16.78 -7.27
C LEU A 46 -1.55 -16.46 -7.42
N ASP A 47 -2.27 -17.22 -8.24
CA ASP A 47 -3.70 -17.04 -8.48
C ASP A 47 -4.60 -17.64 -7.38
N GLN A 48 -4.03 -18.39 -6.45
CA GLN A 48 -4.73 -19.00 -5.32
C GLN A 48 -4.36 -18.35 -3.98
N MET A 49 -3.39 -17.45 -3.98
CA MET A 49 -2.90 -16.78 -2.77
C MET A 49 -3.35 -15.33 -2.72
N ASN A 50 -3.76 -14.89 -1.54
CA ASN A 50 -3.87 -13.47 -1.24
C ASN A 50 -2.52 -12.99 -0.70
N THR A 51 -1.84 -12.14 -1.49
CA THR A 51 -0.48 -11.70 -1.18
C THR A 51 -0.46 -10.26 -0.67
N SER A 52 0.04 -10.06 0.54
CA SER A 52 0.25 -8.73 1.12
C SER A 52 1.72 -8.33 1.05
N MET A 53 2.00 -7.16 0.51
CA MET A 53 3.34 -6.59 0.37
C MET A 53 3.48 -5.34 1.23
N THR A 54 4.33 -5.40 2.24
CA THR A 54 4.63 -4.27 3.13
C THR A 54 5.67 -3.37 2.46
N ILE A 55 5.25 -2.59 1.48
CA ILE A 55 6.14 -1.76 0.65
C ILE A 55 5.48 -0.42 0.28
N ASN A 56 6.27 0.64 0.19
CA ASN A 56 5.80 2.01 -0.04
C ASN A 56 6.49 2.68 -1.22
N ALA A 57 7.68 3.22 -1.08
CA ALA A 57 8.34 3.98 -2.13
C ALA A 57 8.55 3.18 -3.44
N THR A 58 8.87 1.89 -3.33
CA THR A 58 9.07 0.98 -4.46
C THR A 58 7.84 0.10 -4.76
N ALA A 59 6.66 0.43 -4.21
CA ALA A 59 5.45 -0.39 -4.36
C ALA A 59 5.05 -0.60 -5.82
N ALA A 60 5.07 0.44 -6.65
CA ALA A 60 4.75 0.34 -8.06
C ALA A 60 5.70 -0.60 -8.81
N TRP A 61 6.98 -0.52 -8.48
CA TRP A 61 8.02 -1.38 -9.02
C TRP A 61 7.79 -2.85 -8.67
N LEU A 62 7.67 -3.16 -7.38
CA LEU A 62 7.52 -4.54 -6.90
C LEU A 62 6.19 -5.16 -7.34
N LEU A 63 5.12 -4.39 -7.39
CA LEU A 63 3.86 -4.84 -7.95
C LEU A 63 3.99 -5.15 -9.44
N SER A 64 4.73 -4.34 -10.19
CA SER A 64 4.99 -4.60 -11.62
C SER A 64 5.77 -5.88 -11.84
N LEU A 65 6.79 -6.16 -11.01
CA LEU A 65 7.53 -7.43 -11.05
C LEU A 65 6.62 -8.62 -10.72
N TYR A 66 5.74 -8.49 -9.72
CA TYR A 66 4.79 -9.54 -9.35
C TYR A 66 3.77 -9.84 -10.46
N ILE A 67 3.23 -8.81 -11.08
CA ILE A 67 2.32 -8.95 -12.24
C ILE A 67 3.06 -9.56 -13.43
N GLY A 68 4.26 -9.08 -13.73
CA GLY A 68 5.11 -9.62 -14.79
C GLY A 68 5.45 -11.10 -14.58
N LEU A 69 5.74 -11.49 -13.34
CA LEU A 69 5.95 -12.87 -12.97
C LEU A 69 4.69 -13.73 -13.21
N ALA A 70 3.52 -13.25 -12.82
CA ALA A 70 2.26 -13.95 -13.06
C ALA A 70 2.03 -14.16 -14.55
N GLN A 71 2.23 -13.14 -15.37
CA GLN A 71 2.12 -13.23 -16.82
C GLN A 71 3.13 -14.22 -17.42
N ARG A 72 4.39 -14.20 -16.95
CA ARG A 72 5.45 -15.15 -17.35
C ARG A 72 5.07 -16.60 -17.05
N ARG A 73 4.32 -16.83 -15.96
CA ARG A 73 3.78 -18.14 -15.57
C ARG A 73 2.42 -18.47 -16.23
N GLY A 74 1.94 -17.66 -17.17
CA GLY A 74 0.66 -17.86 -17.85
C GLY A 74 -0.57 -17.59 -16.98
N ILE A 75 -0.43 -16.86 -15.89
CA ILE A 75 -1.51 -16.49 -14.98
C ILE A 75 -2.10 -15.15 -15.41
N ASP A 76 -3.43 -15.10 -15.60
CA ASP A 76 -4.14 -13.84 -15.87
C ASP A 76 -4.04 -12.90 -14.65
N PRO A 77 -3.51 -11.67 -14.81
CA PRO A 77 -3.43 -10.69 -13.72
C PRO A 77 -4.76 -10.41 -13.01
N LYS A 78 -5.88 -10.59 -13.68
CA LYS A 78 -7.22 -10.45 -13.09
C LYS A 78 -7.53 -11.46 -11.99
N LYS A 79 -6.78 -12.57 -11.93
CA LYS A 79 -6.91 -13.58 -10.87
C LYS A 79 -6.13 -13.22 -9.62
N LEU A 80 -5.11 -12.37 -9.73
CA LEU A 80 -4.27 -11.97 -8.61
C LEU A 80 -5.09 -11.22 -7.56
N SER A 81 -4.92 -11.61 -6.31
CA SER A 81 -5.51 -10.92 -5.16
C SER A 81 -4.45 -10.59 -4.13
N GLY A 82 -4.56 -9.41 -3.54
CA GLY A 82 -3.56 -8.98 -2.58
C GLY A 82 -3.65 -7.52 -2.21
N THR A 83 -2.62 -7.05 -1.56
CA THR A 83 -2.52 -5.66 -1.09
C THR A 83 -1.08 -5.18 -1.16
N THR A 84 -0.85 -4.00 -1.71
CA THR A 84 0.37 -3.22 -1.47
C THR A 84 0.07 -2.13 -0.45
N GLN A 85 0.98 -1.88 0.48
CA GLN A 85 0.79 -0.80 1.45
C GLN A 85 0.77 0.55 0.74
N ASN A 86 1.79 0.87 -0.05
CA ASN A 86 1.83 2.01 -0.96
C ASN A 86 1.34 3.33 -0.31
N ASP A 87 1.72 3.54 0.96
CA ASP A 87 1.40 4.72 1.76
C ASP A 87 2.66 5.55 1.95
N ILE A 88 2.89 6.50 1.04
CA ILE A 88 4.09 7.32 1.09
C ILE A 88 3.96 8.49 2.10
N ILE A 89 2.76 8.95 2.38
CA ILE A 89 2.56 10.09 3.29
C ILE A 89 3.09 9.73 4.68
N LYS A 90 2.78 8.53 5.20
CA LYS A 90 3.32 8.08 6.49
C LYS A 90 4.83 7.95 6.50
N GLU A 91 5.45 7.67 5.36
CA GLU A 91 6.92 7.62 5.27
C GLU A 91 7.56 8.98 5.52
N TYR A 92 6.96 10.05 4.99
CA TYR A 92 7.42 11.41 5.29
C TYR A 92 7.13 11.83 6.73
N LEU A 93 6.02 11.36 7.30
CA LEU A 93 5.59 11.77 8.64
C LEU A 93 6.33 11.05 9.76
N SER A 94 6.67 9.75 9.58
CA SER A 94 7.10 8.94 10.72
C SER A 94 8.18 7.89 10.46
N ARG A 95 8.32 7.36 9.22
CA ARG A 95 9.19 6.20 9.00
C ARG A 95 10.47 6.51 8.21
N GLY A 96 10.42 7.39 7.23
CA GLY A 96 11.60 7.92 6.52
C GLY A 96 12.11 7.10 5.33
N THR A 97 11.42 6.02 4.90
CA THR A 97 11.82 5.21 3.74
C THR A 97 11.16 5.71 2.44
N TYR A 98 11.53 6.87 2.00
CA TYR A 98 11.08 7.48 0.74
C TYR A 98 12.26 7.69 -0.22
N ILE A 99 11.97 7.77 -1.52
CA ILE A 99 12.96 7.94 -2.59
C ILE A 99 12.76 9.28 -3.30
N TYR A 100 11.51 9.57 -3.67
CA TYR A 100 11.16 10.76 -4.46
C TYR A 100 10.55 11.85 -3.58
N PRO A 101 10.54 13.11 -4.04
CA PRO A 101 9.76 14.18 -3.41
C PRO A 101 8.27 13.84 -3.33
N PRO A 102 7.48 14.51 -2.44
CA PRO A 102 6.07 14.19 -2.22
C PRO A 102 5.19 14.17 -3.48
N GLY A 103 5.34 15.16 -4.35
CA GLY A 103 4.53 15.25 -5.59
C GLY A 103 4.69 14.04 -6.52
N PRO A 104 5.90 13.70 -6.98
CA PRO A 104 6.17 12.49 -7.75
C PRO A 104 5.73 11.20 -7.04
N SER A 105 5.94 11.09 -5.73
CA SER A 105 5.51 9.92 -4.95
C SER A 105 3.99 9.74 -4.96
N MET A 106 3.25 10.81 -4.75
CA MET A 106 1.78 10.79 -4.81
C MET A 106 1.26 10.49 -6.23
N ARG A 107 2.01 10.89 -7.27
CA ARG A 107 1.69 10.50 -8.64
C ARG A 107 1.82 8.99 -8.82
N LEU A 108 2.90 8.37 -8.37
CA LEU A 108 3.10 6.92 -8.47
C LEU A 108 1.99 6.12 -7.76
N ILE A 109 1.49 6.63 -6.61
CA ILE A 109 0.34 6.02 -5.94
C ILE A 109 -0.90 6.08 -6.84
N ALA A 110 -1.21 7.24 -7.40
CA ALA A 110 -2.36 7.40 -8.29
C ALA A 110 -2.24 6.51 -9.54
N ASP A 111 -1.08 6.48 -10.18
CA ASP A 111 -0.81 5.63 -11.36
C ASP A 111 -1.01 4.14 -11.01
N THR A 112 -0.55 3.69 -9.83
CA THR A 112 -0.75 2.32 -9.35
C THR A 112 -2.23 2.00 -9.14
N ILE A 113 -2.99 2.92 -8.56
CA ILE A 113 -4.44 2.78 -8.34
C ILE A 113 -5.16 2.71 -9.69
N ASN A 114 -4.89 3.66 -10.58
CA ASN A 114 -5.52 3.74 -11.90
C ASN A 114 -5.28 2.46 -12.73
N TYR A 115 -4.07 1.93 -12.67
CA TYR A 115 -3.73 0.68 -13.35
C TYR A 115 -4.46 -0.53 -12.74
N THR A 116 -4.39 -0.68 -11.43
CA THR A 116 -4.90 -1.88 -10.75
C THR A 116 -6.42 -2.02 -10.82
N ILE A 117 -7.16 -0.91 -10.74
CA ILE A 117 -8.63 -0.93 -10.84
C ILE A 117 -9.09 -1.60 -12.15
N ARG A 118 -8.35 -1.42 -13.24
CA ARG A 118 -8.72 -1.96 -14.56
C ARG A 118 -8.09 -3.31 -14.87
N HIS A 119 -6.85 -3.52 -14.43
CA HIS A 119 -6.04 -4.67 -14.85
C HIS A 119 -5.89 -5.75 -13.78
N VAL A 120 -6.02 -5.38 -12.50
CA VAL A 120 -5.88 -6.32 -11.37
C VAL A 120 -7.01 -6.06 -10.35
N PRO A 121 -8.28 -6.27 -10.71
CA PRO A 121 -9.44 -5.76 -9.98
C PRO A 121 -9.63 -6.33 -8.57
N LYS A 122 -8.92 -7.40 -8.22
CA LYS A 122 -8.95 -7.99 -6.86
C LYS A 122 -7.80 -7.51 -5.98
N TRP A 123 -7.00 -6.55 -6.45
CA TRP A 123 -5.87 -5.99 -5.71
C TRP A 123 -6.28 -4.73 -4.95
N ASN A 124 -5.86 -4.61 -3.70
CA ASN A 124 -5.94 -3.38 -2.92
C ASN A 124 -4.64 -2.59 -3.14
N PRO A 125 -4.64 -1.55 -3.99
CA PRO A 125 -3.42 -0.86 -4.39
C PRO A 125 -2.85 0.05 -3.30
N THR A 126 -3.66 0.37 -2.27
CA THR A 126 -3.26 1.25 -1.18
C THR A 126 -3.85 0.75 0.13
N ASN A 127 -2.99 0.64 1.13
CA ASN A 127 -3.34 0.37 2.51
C ASN A 127 -2.80 1.52 3.36
N VAL A 128 -3.69 2.40 3.82
CA VAL A 128 -3.32 3.52 4.69
C VAL A 128 -2.90 2.97 6.05
N CYS A 129 -1.64 3.18 6.40
CA CYS A 129 -1.03 2.58 7.57
C CYS A 129 -0.74 3.63 8.64
N SER A 130 -1.59 3.73 9.64
CA SER A 130 -1.44 4.67 10.74
C SER A 130 -0.64 4.13 11.93
N TYR A 131 -0.31 2.84 11.94
CA TYR A 131 0.48 2.22 13.00
C TYR A 131 1.76 2.99 13.31
N HIS A 132 2.53 3.36 12.30
CA HIS A 132 3.80 4.08 12.47
C HIS A 132 3.62 5.49 13.06
N LEU A 133 2.46 6.12 12.84
CA LEU A 133 2.15 7.43 13.42
C LEU A 133 1.99 7.32 14.94
N GLN A 134 1.30 6.27 15.41
CA GLN A 134 1.15 6.01 16.84
C GLN A 134 2.49 5.65 17.49
N GLU A 135 3.31 4.82 16.84
CA GLU A 135 4.67 4.50 17.32
C GLU A 135 5.57 5.75 17.37
N ALA A 136 5.33 6.72 16.50
CA ALA A 136 6.01 8.03 16.55
C ALA A 136 5.40 9.01 17.58
N GLY A 137 4.38 8.60 18.35
CA GLY A 137 3.82 9.37 19.45
C GLY A 137 2.47 10.03 19.18
N ALA A 138 1.81 9.74 18.06
CA ALA A 138 0.46 10.24 17.81
C ALA A 138 -0.53 9.61 18.81
N THR A 139 -1.44 10.43 19.34
CA THR A 139 -2.57 9.94 20.16
C THR A 139 -3.55 9.16 19.29
N PRO A 140 -4.42 8.29 19.85
CA PRO A 140 -5.43 7.56 19.09
C PRO A 140 -6.33 8.46 18.23
N VAL A 141 -6.65 9.65 18.69
CA VAL A 141 -7.43 10.62 17.91
C VAL A 141 -6.63 11.17 16.73
N GLN A 142 -5.36 11.53 16.95
CA GLN A 142 -4.47 12.01 15.88
C GLN A 142 -4.19 10.91 14.86
N GLU A 143 -4.00 9.67 15.31
CA GLU A 143 -3.82 8.51 14.43
C GLU A 143 -4.97 8.40 13.43
N LEU A 144 -6.22 8.40 13.91
CA LEU A 144 -7.40 8.32 13.05
C LEU A 144 -7.54 9.52 12.11
N ALA A 145 -7.33 10.73 12.64
CA ALA A 145 -7.43 11.95 11.85
C ALA A 145 -6.40 11.92 10.70
N TYR A 146 -5.16 11.58 10.98
CA TYR A 146 -4.12 11.51 9.95
C TYR A 146 -4.36 10.39 8.94
N ALA A 147 -4.84 9.21 9.39
CA ALA A 147 -5.20 8.12 8.48
C ALA A 147 -6.29 8.54 7.48
N LEU A 148 -7.35 9.19 7.97
CA LEU A 148 -8.43 9.66 7.10
C LEU A 148 -7.98 10.81 6.19
N CYS A 149 -7.19 11.75 6.68
CA CYS A 149 -6.59 12.80 5.85
C CYS A 149 -5.69 12.22 4.75
N THR A 150 -4.91 11.19 5.07
CA THR A 150 -4.08 10.48 4.08
C THR A 150 -4.95 9.83 3.00
N ALA A 151 -6.01 9.13 3.38
CA ALA A 151 -6.94 8.52 2.41
C ALA A 151 -7.59 9.58 1.52
N MET A 152 -8.05 10.69 2.09
CA MET A 152 -8.63 11.81 1.34
C MET A 152 -7.61 12.40 0.36
N ALA A 153 -6.38 12.65 0.78
CA ALA A 153 -5.33 13.19 -0.09
C ALA A 153 -5.00 12.26 -1.26
N VAL A 154 -4.99 10.94 -1.04
CA VAL A 154 -4.82 9.93 -2.09
C VAL A 154 -6.00 9.98 -3.06
N LEU A 155 -7.24 9.99 -2.57
CA LEU A 155 -8.44 10.06 -3.39
C LEU A 155 -8.50 11.35 -4.22
N ASP A 156 -8.16 12.49 -3.62
CA ASP A 156 -8.07 13.78 -4.32
C ASP A 156 -7.03 13.73 -5.44
N ARG A 157 -5.89 13.09 -5.19
CA ARG A 157 -4.84 12.91 -6.20
C ARG A 157 -5.29 12.02 -7.35
N VAL A 158 -5.99 10.90 -7.08
CA VAL A 158 -6.58 10.05 -8.11
C VAL A 158 -7.61 10.82 -8.94
N LYS A 159 -8.49 11.56 -8.29
CA LYS A 159 -9.48 12.40 -8.96
C LYS A 159 -8.83 13.46 -9.84
N ALA A 160 -7.78 14.11 -9.34
CA ALA A 160 -7.04 15.14 -10.07
C ALA A 160 -6.24 14.60 -11.28
N SER A 161 -5.96 13.29 -11.35
CA SER A 161 -5.33 12.68 -12.52
C SER A 161 -6.23 12.70 -13.75
N GLY A 162 -7.55 12.72 -13.56
CA GLY A 162 -8.54 12.69 -14.64
C GLY A 162 -8.64 11.35 -15.38
N GLU A 163 -7.92 10.31 -14.93
CA GLU A 163 -7.89 9.00 -15.59
C GLU A 163 -9.06 8.10 -15.18
N ILE A 164 -9.61 8.29 -13.99
CA ILE A 164 -10.75 7.53 -13.45
C ILE A 164 -12.02 8.37 -13.61
N GLY A 165 -13.00 7.81 -14.29
CA GLY A 165 -14.32 8.42 -14.46
C GLY A 165 -15.12 8.46 -13.15
N ALA A 166 -16.14 9.32 -13.09
CA ALA A 166 -17.01 9.43 -11.92
C ALA A 166 -17.69 8.10 -11.57
N ASP A 167 -18.01 7.29 -12.57
CA ASP A 167 -18.66 5.99 -12.40
C ASP A 167 -17.70 4.91 -11.86
N GLU A 168 -16.39 5.04 -12.13
CA GLU A 168 -15.37 4.12 -11.64
C GLU A 168 -14.83 4.52 -10.25
N PHE A 169 -14.97 5.79 -9.87
CA PHE A 169 -14.41 6.32 -8.62
C PHE A 169 -14.86 5.58 -7.36
N PRO A 170 -16.12 5.11 -7.23
CA PRO A 170 -16.52 4.26 -6.11
C PRO A 170 -15.67 2.99 -5.95
N LEU A 171 -15.21 2.39 -7.05
CA LEU A 171 -14.34 1.21 -7.01
C LEU A 171 -12.97 1.55 -6.42
N VAL A 172 -12.46 2.77 -6.64
CA VAL A 172 -11.22 3.24 -6.00
C VAL A 172 -11.39 3.28 -4.49
N VAL A 173 -12.50 3.86 -4.02
CA VAL A 173 -12.81 3.97 -2.57
C VAL A 173 -12.92 2.58 -1.94
N GLU A 174 -13.58 1.63 -2.58
CA GLU A 174 -13.74 0.26 -2.10
C GLU A 174 -12.42 -0.51 -1.99
N ARG A 175 -11.38 -0.09 -2.75
CA ARG A 175 -10.06 -0.75 -2.76
C ARG A 175 -9.04 -0.11 -1.83
N ILE A 176 -9.39 0.95 -1.13
CA ILE A 176 -8.56 1.48 -0.06
C ILE A 176 -8.80 0.67 1.21
N SER A 177 -7.75 0.13 1.77
CA SER A 177 -7.78 -0.54 3.07
C SER A 177 -6.99 0.25 4.10
N PHE A 178 -7.22 -0.07 5.38
CA PHE A 178 -6.56 0.60 6.50
C PHE A 178 -5.86 -0.40 7.41
N PHE A 179 -4.72 0.00 7.93
CA PHE A 179 -4.01 -0.69 8.98
C PHE A 179 -3.86 0.27 10.17
N VAL A 180 -4.75 0.14 11.13
CA VAL A 180 -4.75 0.93 12.37
C VAL A 180 -4.19 0.12 13.53
N ASN A 181 -3.55 0.79 14.48
CA ASN A 181 -3.02 0.13 15.66
C ASN A 181 -4.14 -0.27 16.64
N ALA A 182 -3.87 -1.26 17.48
CA ALA A 182 -4.68 -1.61 18.63
C ALA A 182 -3.76 -1.85 19.83
N GLY A 183 -3.66 -0.85 20.68
CA GLY A 183 -2.82 -0.89 21.87
C GLY A 183 -3.45 -1.63 23.04
N ILE A 184 -2.78 -1.58 24.20
CA ILE A 184 -3.21 -2.30 25.42
C ILE A 184 -4.42 -1.66 26.11
N ARG A 185 -4.77 -0.41 25.80
CA ARG A 185 -5.89 0.31 26.43
C ARG A 185 -7.23 -0.12 25.80
N PHE A 186 -7.71 -1.29 26.18
CA PHE A 186 -8.82 -1.97 25.55
C PHE A 186 -10.05 -1.08 25.28
N ILE A 187 -10.54 -0.33 26.28
CA ILE A 187 -11.73 0.52 26.13
C ILE A 187 -11.48 1.65 25.12
N GLU A 188 -10.32 2.31 25.22
CA GLU A 188 -9.92 3.39 24.30
C GLU A 188 -9.83 2.89 22.86
N GLU A 189 -9.21 1.72 22.67
CA GLU A 189 -9.08 1.10 21.35
C GLU A 189 -10.42 0.66 20.75
N CYS A 190 -11.30 0.10 21.56
CA CYS A 190 -12.67 -0.21 21.13
C CYS A 190 -13.42 1.07 20.70
N CYS A 191 -13.31 2.15 21.46
CA CYS A 191 -13.91 3.44 21.11
C CYS A 191 -13.29 4.02 19.83
N LYS A 192 -11.96 3.94 19.68
CA LYS A 192 -11.23 4.36 18.50
C LYS A 192 -11.74 3.66 17.23
N LEU A 193 -11.82 2.33 17.24
CA LEU A 193 -12.26 1.55 16.07
C LEU A 193 -13.73 1.83 15.72
N ARG A 194 -14.60 2.03 16.71
CA ARG A 194 -15.99 2.42 16.48
C ARG A 194 -16.08 3.83 15.89
N ALA A 195 -15.32 4.78 16.42
CA ALA A 195 -15.24 6.15 15.89
C ALA A 195 -14.70 6.15 14.45
N PHE A 196 -13.67 5.35 14.18
CA PHE A 196 -13.12 5.20 12.84
C PHE A 196 -14.18 4.75 11.82
N GLY A 197 -14.95 3.71 12.14
CA GLY A 197 -16.06 3.26 11.29
C GLY A 197 -17.10 4.36 11.04
N ALA A 198 -17.52 5.09 12.06
CA ALA A 198 -18.49 6.16 11.92
C ALA A 198 -17.97 7.34 11.09
N VAL A 199 -16.73 7.78 11.33
CA VAL A 199 -16.14 8.92 10.62
C VAL A 199 -15.79 8.55 9.17
N SER A 200 -15.23 7.37 8.91
CA SER A 200 -14.93 6.94 7.54
C SER A 200 -16.21 6.80 6.71
N TYR A 201 -17.30 6.31 7.30
CA TYR A 201 -18.58 6.25 6.60
C TYR A 201 -19.06 7.65 6.16
N THR A 202 -18.91 8.67 7.01
CA THR A 202 -19.39 10.04 6.69
C THR A 202 -18.48 10.80 5.72
N HIS A 203 -17.20 10.48 5.63
CA HIS A 203 -16.21 11.25 4.88
C HIS A 203 -15.66 10.56 3.63
N LEU A 204 -15.60 9.23 3.62
CA LEU A 204 -15.05 8.47 2.50
C LEU A 204 -16.10 7.79 1.62
N THR A 205 -17.30 7.52 2.15
CA THR A 205 -18.39 7.03 1.31
C THR A 205 -18.97 8.18 0.51
N LEU A 206 -19.12 7.98 -0.79
CA LEU A 206 -19.91 8.90 -1.62
C LEU A 206 -21.33 9.00 -1.03
N PRO A 207 -21.95 10.19 -1.04
CA PRO A 207 -23.32 10.31 -0.58
C PRO A 207 -24.19 9.37 -1.40
N THR A 208 -24.57 8.24 -0.80
CA THR A 208 -25.63 7.41 -1.35
C THR A 208 -26.86 8.32 -1.42
N LYS A 209 -27.38 8.52 -2.61
CA LYS A 209 -28.65 9.22 -2.79
C LYS A 209 -29.65 8.62 -1.80
N ARG A 210 -30.11 9.45 -0.87
CA ARG A 210 -31.30 9.14 -0.07
C ARG A 210 -32.52 9.06 -0.98
#